data_e5837102e1e5bd65d04c1537f3079c1c
#
_entry.id   e5837102e1e5bd65d04c1537f3079c1c
#
_cell.length_a   1.000
_cell.length_b   1.000
_cell.length_c   1.000
_cell.angle_alpha   90.00
_cell.angle_beta   90.00
_cell.angle_gamma   90.00
#
_symmetry.space_group_name_H-M   'P 1'
#
loop_
_entity.id
_entity.type
_entity.pdbx_description
1 polymer ?
#
loop_
_entity_poly.entity_id
_entity_poly.type
_entity_poly.pdbx_seq_one_letter_code
_entity_poly.pdbx_strand_id
1 'polypeptide(L)'
;MKKLVSLLVLSTVCLVTHATELKEIDLTDGEQQLVISNNDFAFNLFRLTRGETSSVISPLSITFALGMLNNGAAGQTLEEINRTLGFGEAGADAINAFCKKMLTEANTLDEKTKALIANTIFVNEGLGYRLQNGFIEKANEFYNAQPQNRDFNDGQTMDVINQWASDHTEGMIQEVLNEESFDPFAVSYLLNAIYFKGEWAAPFDVANTKDEAFGGGPAVPMMHKPYSDILYRENDLYQVVTLPYGNGAYNMRIFLPREGKTISDVLDYLNGTNWQVQCSTCDVDLKLPRFETENTIGLMDVMSTLGMPTAFDPNQAEFPYFCNSPVYISNMFQVAKIKLDEQGTVAAAVTVIEETASGMPKYFDFHANRPFLYIISEQSTGAIFFIGQYTGGIKAQFNSITAIQQDQPKAALYNLSGQRLDKAPVHGLYIQNGKKILK
;
A
#
# COMPACT_ATOMS: atom_id res chain seq x y z
N MET A 1 41.48 -69.22 -21.65
CA MET A 1 40.99 -67.92 -22.15
C MET A 1 39.69 -67.67 -21.40
N LYS A 2 39.77 -66.88 -20.29
CA LYS A 2 38.60 -66.44 -19.50
C LYS A 2 38.15 -65.09 -19.98
N LYS A 3 36.93 -64.98 -20.51
CA LYS A 3 36.29 -63.70 -20.88
C LYS A 3 35.70 -63.05 -19.62
N LEU A 4 36.22 -61.95 -19.23
CA LEU A 4 35.61 -61.02 -18.22
C LEU A 4 34.47 -60.28 -18.91
N VAL A 5 33.25 -60.45 -18.42
CA VAL A 5 32.10 -59.61 -18.77
C VAL A 5 31.98 -58.53 -17.70
N SER A 6 32.28 -57.30 -18.09
CA SER A 6 32.15 -56.16 -17.23
C SER A 6 30.69 -55.69 -17.27
N LEU A 7 29.98 -55.80 -16.17
CA LEU A 7 28.60 -55.35 -16.01
C LEU A 7 28.64 -53.88 -15.59
N LEU A 8 28.32 -52.95 -16.49
CA LEU A 8 28.19 -51.54 -16.23
C LEU A 8 26.80 -51.31 -15.61
N VAL A 9 26.74 -51.06 -14.31
CA VAL A 9 25.52 -50.64 -13.62
C VAL A 9 25.37 -49.15 -13.80
N LEU A 10 24.45 -48.74 -14.67
CA LEU A 10 24.05 -47.35 -14.85
C LEU A 10 23.08 -47.00 -13.73
N SER A 11 23.56 -46.34 -12.68
CA SER A 11 22.70 -45.79 -11.64
C SER A 11 22.01 -44.53 -12.15
N THR A 12 20.76 -44.68 -12.54
CA THR A 12 19.88 -43.53 -12.84
C THR A 12 19.55 -42.86 -11.51
N VAL A 13 20.21 -41.72 -11.25
CA VAL A 13 19.79 -40.83 -10.15
C VAL A 13 18.56 -40.10 -10.63
N CYS A 14 17.37 -40.55 -10.21
CA CYS A 14 16.16 -39.76 -10.31
C CYS A 14 16.32 -38.55 -9.37
N LEU A 15 16.63 -37.40 -9.92
CA LEU A 15 16.42 -36.11 -9.25
C LEU A 15 14.90 -35.93 -9.12
N VAL A 16 14.36 -36.27 -7.96
CA VAL A 16 13.01 -35.87 -7.59
C VAL A 16 13.08 -34.39 -7.31
N THR A 17 12.76 -33.59 -8.32
CA THR A 17 12.45 -32.16 -8.09
C THR A 17 11.17 -32.13 -7.26
N HIS A 18 11.29 -31.89 -5.95
CA HIS A 18 10.15 -31.51 -5.15
C HIS A 18 9.69 -30.16 -5.69
N ALA A 19 8.58 -30.12 -6.40
CA ALA A 19 7.81 -28.90 -6.51
C ALA A 19 7.49 -28.50 -5.06
N THR A 20 8.04 -27.41 -4.59
CA THR A 20 7.72 -26.86 -3.28
C THR A 20 6.24 -26.50 -3.34
N GLU A 21 5.40 -27.21 -2.57
CA GLU A 21 3.98 -26.85 -2.44
C GLU A 21 3.92 -25.37 -2.04
N LEU A 22 3.09 -24.62 -2.75
CA LEU A 22 2.77 -23.23 -2.39
C LEU A 22 2.26 -23.24 -0.94
N LYS A 23 2.93 -22.49 -0.08
CA LYS A 23 2.39 -22.22 1.25
C LYS A 23 1.20 -21.28 1.08
N GLU A 24 0.14 -21.56 1.79
CA GLU A 24 -1.09 -20.76 1.82
C GLU A 24 -1.30 -20.20 3.22
N ILE A 25 -1.93 -19.04 3.32
CA ILE A 25 -2.43 -18.53 4.60
C ILE A 25 -3.80 -19.13 4.81
N ASP A 26 -3.92 -20.00 5.82
CA ASP A 26 -5.18 -20.69 6.13
C ASP A 26 -6.09 -19.77 6.93
N LEU A 27 -7.10 -19.21 6.25
CA LEU A 27 -8.10 -18.33 6.85
C LEU A 27 -9.39 -19.09 7.14
N THR A 28 -9.98 -18.83 8.31
CA THR A 28 -11.36 -19.19 8.60
C THR A 28 -12.33 -18.42 7.69
N ASP A 29 -13.57 -18.91 7.53
CA ASP A 29 -14.61 -18.20 6.76
C ASP A 29 -14.81 -16.75 7.25
N GLY A 30 -14.74 -16.53 8.56
CA GLY A 30 -14.82 -15.18 9.14
C GLY A 30 -13.65 -14.29 8.75
N GLU A 31 -12.42 -14.79 8.80
CA GLU A 31 -11.21 -14.06 8.37
C GLU A 31 -11.22 -13.79 6.87
N GLN A 32 -11.72 -14.73 6.06
CA GLN A 32 -11.88 -14.52 4.61
C GLN A 32 -12.89 -13.39 4.32
N GLN A 33 -13.96 -13.29 5.10
CA GLN A 33 -14.91 -12.19 4.97
C GLN A 33 -14.28 -10.85 5.37
N LEU A 34 -13.39 -10.82 6.36
CA LEU A 34 -12.61 -9.62 6.69
C LEU A 34 -11.71 -9.18 5.52
N VAL A 35 -11.07 -10.13 4.81
CA VAL A 35 -10.29 -9.81 3.60
C VAL A 35 -11.16 -9.18 2.52
N ILE A 36 -12.33 -9.75 2.22
CA ILE A 36 -13.25 -9.21 1.21
C ILE A 36 -13.67 -7.78 1.56
N SER A 37 -14.08 -7.55 2.80
CA SER A 37 -14.48 -6.23 3.29
C SER A 37 -13.33 -5.23 3.27
N ASN A 38 -12.12 -5.69 3.60
CA ASN A 38 -10.92 -4.87 3.54
C ASN A 38 -10.50 -4.54 2.10
N ASN A 39 -10.76 -5.44 1.16
CA ASN A 39 -10.58 -5.15 -0.26
C ASN A 39 -11.58 -4.08 -0.76
N ASP A 40 -12.83 -4.05 -0.26
CA ASP A 40 -13.76 -2.94 -0.53
C ASP A 40 -13.23 -1.62 0.02
N PHE A 41 -12.70 -1.62 1.24
CA PHE A 41 -12.00 -0.47 1.80
C PHE A 41 -10.83 -0.03 0.90
N ALA A 42 -10.05 -0.99 0.38
CA ALA A 42 -8.92 -0.70 -0.51
C ALA A 42 -9.34 0.07 -1.77
N PHE A 43 -10.42 -0.36 -2.44
CA PHE A 43 -10.94 0.34 -3.62
C PHE A 43 -11.49 1.72 -3.28
N ASN A 44 -12.24 1.85 -2.18
CA ASN A 44 -12.79 3.13 -1.73
C ASN A 44 -11.68 4.12 -1.37
N LEU A 45 -10.67 3.66 -0.66
CA LEU A 45 -9.50 4.44 -0.31
C LEU A 45 -8.75 4.92 -1.55
N PHE A 46 -8.48 4.01 -2.51
CA PHE A 46 -7.76 4.37 -3.72
C PHE A 46 -8.53 5.36 -4.61
N ARG A 47 -9.85 5.25 -4.70
CA ARG A 47 -10.69 6.24 -5.40
C ARG A 47 -10.53 7.65 -4.85
N LEU A 48 -10.35 7.79 -3.53
CA LEU A 48 -10.20 9.10 -2.87
C LEU A 48 -8.77 9.62 -2.86
N THR A 49 -7.77 8.73 -2.90
CA THR A 49 -6.36 9.11 -2.78
C THR A 49 -5.64 9.26 -4.11
N ARG A 50 -6.12 8.61 -5.17
CA ARG A 50 -5.49 8.69 -6.47
C ARG A 50 -5.67 10.09 -7.08
N GLY A 51 -4.61 10.63 -7.64
CA GLY A 51 -4.66 11.86 -8.43
C GLY A 51 -4.69 11.55 -9.94
N GLU A 52 -4.24 12.51 -10.75
CA GLU A 52 -4.08 12.40 -12.21
C GLU A 52 -2.76 11.74 -12.62
N THR A 53 -1.81 11.68 -11.69
CA THR A 53 -0.45 11.14 -11.90
C THR A 53 -0.34 9.70 -11.40
N SER A 54 0.81 9.07 -11.71
CA SER A 54 1.13 7.76 -11.14
C SER A 54 1.11 7.81 -9.62
N SER A 55 0.45 6.83 -8.99
CA SER A 55 0.30 6.76 -7.54
C SER A 55 0.17 5.31 -7.07
N VAL A 56 0.52 5.07 -5.82
CA VAL A 56 0.42 3.77 -5.16
C VAL A 56 0.02 3.94 -3.70
N ILE A 57 -0.81 3.05 -3.19
CA ILE A 57 -1.13 2.91 -1.78
C ILE A 57 -1.06 1.45 -1.35
N SER A 58 -0.92 1.23 -0.05
CA SER A 58 -1.10 -0.07 0.56
C SER A 58 -2.26 -0.05 1.55
N PRO A 59 -3.42 -0.52 1.14
CA PRO A 59 -4.61 -0.53 1.99
C PRO A 59 -4.44 -1.44 3.21
N LEU A 60 -3.87 -2.63 3.02
CA LEU A 60 -3.66 -3.60 4.09
C LEU A 60 -2.73 -3.03 5.19
N SER A 61 -1.71 -2.29 4.80
CA SER A 61 -0.80 -1.65 5.73
C SER A 61 -1.50 -0.57 6.57
N ILE A 62 -2.41 0.21 5.97
CA ILE A 62 -3.27 1.17 6.69
C ILE A 62 -4.22 0.42 7.64
N THR A 63 -4.75 -0.72 7.20
CA THR A 63 -5.58 -1.58 8.04
C THR A 63 -4.84 -2.02 9.30
N PHE A 64 -3.57 -2.37 9.19
CA PHE A 64 -2.77 -2.73 10.37
C PHE A 64 -2.49 -1.53 11.28
N ALA A 65 -2.22 -0.35 10.72
CA ALA A 65 -2.03 0.87 11.51
C ALA A 65 -3.29 1.23 12.31
N LEU A 66 -4.46 1.16 11.67
CA LEU A 66 -5.74 1.46 12.31
C LEU A 66 -6.21 0.33 13.24
N GLY A 67 -5.94 -0.93 12.91
CA GLY A 67 -6.17 -2.07 13.79
C GLY A 67 -5.35 -1.96 15.09
N MET A 68 -4.09 -1.52 14.99
CA MET A 68 -3.27 -1.19 16.15
C MET A 68 -3.92 -0.08 16.98
N LEU A 69 -4.30 1.02 16.35
CA LEU A 69 -4.93 2.18 17.01
C LEU A 69 -6.26 1.80 17.68
N ASN A 70 -6.99 0.86 17.10
CA ASN A 70 -8.24 0.32 17.62
C ASN A 70 -8.13 -0.20 19.08
N ASN A 71 -6.95 -0.71 19.46
CA ASN A 71 -6.68 -1.15 20.84
C ASN A 71 -6.65 -0.01 21.87
N GLY A 72 -6.51 1.22 21.39
CA GLY A 72 -6.54 2.42 22.24
C GLY A 72 -7.90 3.12 22.26
N ALA A 73 -8.78 2.78 21.32
CA ALA A 73 -10.06 3.45 21.08
C ALA A 73 -11.21 2.88 21.93
N ALA A 74 -12.28 3.67 22.08
CA ALA A 74 -13.55 3.28 22.67
C ALA A 74 -14.71 4.01 21.98
N GLY A 75 -15.94 3.66 22.38
CA GLY A 75 -17.15 4.36 21.98
C GLY A 75 -17.28 4.55 20.47
N GLN A 76 -17.69 5.76 20.07
CA GLN A 76 -17.92 6.09 18.65
C GLN A 76 -16.65 6.00 17.82
N THR A 77 -15.51 6.40 18.35
CA THR A 77 -14.22 6.31 17.63
C THR A 77 -13.88 4.87 17.24
N LEU A 78 -14.06 3.92 18.17
CA LEU A 78 -13.87 2.49 17.94
C LEU A 78 -14.83 1.95 16.86
N GLU A 79 -16.11 2.29 16.95
CA GLU A 79 -17.14 1.85 16.00
C GLU A 79 -16.88 2.39 14.60
N GLU A 80 -16.44 3.64 14.48
CA GLU A 80 -16.10 4.27 13.20
C GLU A 80 -14.88 3.63 12.55
N ILE A 81 -13.81 3.33 13.32
CA ILE A 81 -12.63 2.62 12.82
C ILE A 81 -13.04 1.24 12.29
N ASN A 82 -13.77 0.45 13.08
CA ASN A 82 -14.20 -0.90 12.69
C ASN A 82 -15.07 -0.89 11.44
N ARG A 83 -16.02 0.02 11.34
CA ARG A 83 -16.91 0.15 10.19
C ARG A 83 -16.13 0.55 8.94
N THR A 84 -15.21 1.52 9.05
CA THR A 84 -14.41 2.02 7.92
C THR A 84 -13.50 0.94 7.35
N LEU A 85 -12.91 0.10 8.20
CA LEU A 85 -12.06 -1.02 7.79
C LEU A 85 -12.85 -2.24 7.31
N GLY A 86 -14.18 -2.23 7.45
CA GLY A 86 -15.03 -3.36 7.11
C GLY A 86 -14.97 -4.52 8.12
N PHE A 87 -14.49 -4.27 9.33
CA PHE A 87 -14.41 -5.29 10.39
C PHE A 87 -15.76 -5.56 11.05
N GLY A 88 -16.73 -4.68 10.87
CA GLY A 88 -18.08 -4.85 11.42
C GLY A 88 -18.09 -5.04 12.92
N GLU A 89 -18.75 -6.11 13.39
CA GLU A 89 -18.85 -6.47 14.81
C GLU A 89 -17.72 -7.41 15.28
N ALA A 90 -16.68 -7.64 14.47
CA ALA A 90 -15.53 -8.42 14.91
C ALA A 90 -14.89 -7.75 16.12
N GLY A 91 -14.77 -8.46 17.23
CA GLY A 91 -14.17 -7.91 18.45
C GLY A 91 -12.67 -7.66 18.27
N ALA A 92 -12.11 -6.80 19.12
CA ALA A 92 -10.69 -6.41 19.06
C ALA A 92 -9.74 -7.63 19.02
N ASP A 93 -10.05 -8.69 19.76
CA ASP A 93 -9.21 -9.90 19.80
C ASP A 93 -9.19 -10.63 18.44
N ALA A 94 -10.32 -10.71 17.75
CA ALA A 94 -10.41 -11.33 16.43
C ALA A 94 -9.65 -10.49 15.37
N ILE A 95 -9.77 -9.16 15.44
CA ILE A 95 -9.04 -8.22 14.58
C ILE A 95 -7.53 -8.35 14.83
N ASN A 96 -7.09 -8.35 16.08
CA ASN A 96 -5.70 -8.52 16.46
C ASN A 96 -5.13 -9.85 15.95
N ALA A 97 -5.87 -10.95 16.13
CA ALA A 97 -5.47 -12.28 15.67
C ALA A 97 -5.33 -12.33 14.15
N PHE A 98 -6.30 -11.79 13.42
CA PHE A 98 -6.25 -11.67 11.95
C PHE A 98 -5.05 -10.85 11.47
N CYS A 99 -4.85 -9.64 12.01
CA CYS A 99 -3.74 -8.79 11.64
C CYS A 99 -2.38 -9.44 11.93
N LYS A 100 -2.23 -10.09 13.11
CA LYS A 100 -1.02 -10.83 13.47
C LYS A 100 -0.74 -11.98 12.51
N LYS A 101 -1.78 -12.77 12.16
CA LYS A 101 -1.68 -13.87 11.19
C LYS A 101 -1.17 -13.34 9.85
N MET A 102 -1.83 -12.33 9.28
CA MET A 102 -1.45 -11.76 8.00
C MET A 102 -0.03 -11.18 8.02
N LEU A 103 0.37 -10.44 9.05
CA LEU A 103 1.72 -9.89 9.18
C LEU A 103 2.81 -10.98 9.31
N THR A 104 2.50 -12.06 10.02
CA THR A 104 3.48 -13.11 10.31
C THR A 104 3.63 -14.06 9.14
N GLU A 105 2.52 -14.52 8.56
CA GLU A 105 2.52 -15.58 7.56
C GLU A 105 2.89 -15.04 6.18
N ALA A 106 2.45 -13.83 5.82
CA ALA A 106 2.75 -13.22 4.53
C ALA A 106 4.25 -13.23 4.18
N ASN A 107 5.12 -12.89 5.12
CA ASN A 107 6.57 -12.87 4.88
C ASN A 107 7.25 -14.25 4.85
N THR A 108 6.49 -15.34 5.04
CA THR A 108 7.01 -16.72 5.02
C THR A 108 6.60 -17.52 3.80
N LEU A 109 5.77 -16.94 2.92
CA LEU A 109 5.18 -17.63 1.77
C LEU A 109 6.20 -17.85 0.65
N ASP A 110 7.11 -16.91 0.45
CA ASP A 110 8.09 -16.91 -0.63
C ASP A 110 9.42 -16.29 -0.17
N GLU A 111 10.52 -16.95 -0.43
CA GLU A 111 11.87 -16.44 -0.09
C GLU A 111 12.30 -15.26 -0.98
N LYS A 112 11.73 -15.16 -2.18
CA LYS A 112 12.05 -14.13 -3.19
C LYS A 112 11.12 -12.93 -3.13
N THR A 113 10.08 -12.98 -2.30
CA THR A 113 9.11 -11.90 -2.17
C THR A 113 9.01 -11.46 -0.71
N LYS A 114 9.13 -10.17 -0.48
CA LYS A 114 9.01 -9.54 0.83
C LYS A 114 8.00 -8.40 0.76
N ALA A 115 7.05 -8.40 1.68
CA ALA A 115 6.16 -7.28 1.93
C ALA A 115 6.53 -6.68 3.30
N LEU A 116 7.45 -5.72 3.31
CA LEU A 116 7.89 -5.06 4.54
C LEU A 116 6.87 -4.00 4.93
N ILE A 117 6.06 -4.33 5.91
CA ILE A 117 5.03 -3.44 6.46
C ILE A 117 5.45 -3.02 7.85
N ALA A 118 5.61 -1.73 8.06
CA ALA A 118 5.95 -1.17 9.35
C ALA A 118 4.95 -0.10 9.77
N ASN A 119 4.49 -0.22 11.01
CA ASN A 119 3.58 0.72 11.63
C ASN A 119 4.17 1.19 12.93
N THR A 120 4.05 2.47 13.22
CA THR A 120 4.38 3.02 14.52
C THR A 120 3.55 4.27 14.80
N ILE A 121 3.55 4.67 16.06
CA ILE A 121 3.02 5.96 16.47
C ILE A 121 4.01 6.63 17.42
N PHE A 122 4.26 7.90 17.15
CA PHE A 122 5.01 8.79 18.02
C PHE A 122 4.04 9.73 18.73
N VAL A 123 4.15 9.82 20.05
CA VAL A 123 3.33 10.70 20.88
C VAL A 123 4.20 11.75 21.55
N ASN A 124 3.74 12.99 21.55
CA ASN A 124 4.50 14.16 22.02
C ASN A 124 4.56 14.23 23.55
N GLU A 125 5.62 13.68 24.13
CA GLU A 125 5.82 13.76 25.58
C GLU A 125 6.25 15.17 26.05
N GLY A 126 6.77 16.03 25.17
CA GLY A 126 7.06 17.43 25.46
C GLY A 126 5.79 18.23 25.81
N LEU A 127 4.62 17.80 25.33
CA LEU A 127 3.30 18.32 25.71
C LEU A 127 2.66 17.56 26.88
N GLY A 128 3.36 16.59 27.48
CA GLY A 128 2.89 15.81 28.63
C GLY A 128 2.08 14.56 28.28
N TYR A 129 1.92 14.21 27.00
CA TYR A 129 1.24 13.00 26.57
C TYR A 129 2.15 11.78 26.73
N ARG A 130 1.59 10.65 27.17
CA ARG A 130 2.32 9.38 27.30
C ARG A 130 1.43 8.21 26.97
N LEU A 131 1.95 7.32 26.11
CA LEU A 131 1.30 6.05 25.77
C LEU A 131 1.09 5.18 27.03
N GLN A 132 -0.02 4.48 27.07
CA GLN A 132 -0.29 3.48 28.10
C GLN A 132 0.45 2.17 27.81
N ASN A 133 0.97 1.51 28.86
CA ASN A 133 1.73 0.26 28.69
C ASN A 133 0.90 -0.83 28.02
N GLY A 134 -0.38 -0.98 28.36
CA GLY A 134 -1.26 -1.97 27.75
C GLY A 134 -1.46 -1.76 26.23
N PHE A 135 -1.44 -0.51 25.75
CA PHE A 135 -1.44 -0.21 24.34
C PHE A 135 -0.13 -0.63 23.67
N ILE A 136 1.00 -0.27 24.28
CA ILE A 136 2.34 -0.62 23.78
C ILE A 136 2.50 -2.15 23.68
N GLU A 137 2.07 -2.89 24.71
CA GLU A 137 2.11 -4.36 24.74
C GLU A 137 1.33 -4.97 23.57
N LYS A 138 0.09 -4.53 23.34
CA LYS A 138 -0.73 -5.02 22.22
C LYS A 138 -0.17 -4.63 20.86
N ALA A 139 0.35 -3.41 20.72
CA ALA A 139 1.00 -2.95 19.48
C ALA A 139 2.21 -3.82 19.12
N ASN A 140 3.04 -4.16 20.11
CA ASN A 140 4.18 -5.06 19.94
C ASN A 140 3.73 -6.48 19.61
N GLU A 141 2.76 -7.03 20.36
CA GLU A 141 2.35 -8.42 20.27
C GLU A 141 1.65 -8.76 18.95
N PHE A 142 0.74 -7.88 18.49
CA PHE A 142 -0.13 -8.17 17.35
C PHE A 142 0.29 -7.49 16.05
N TYR A 143 1.06 -6.40 16.11
CA TYR A 143 1.38 -5.57 14.95
C TYR A 143 2.87 -5.41 14.70
N ASN A 144 3.72 -6.05 15.52
CA ASN A 144 5.18 -5.86 15.48
C ASN A 144 5.59 -4.37 15.46
N ALA A 145 4.79 -3.53 16.10
CA ALA A 145 4.97 -2.09 16.13
C ALA A 145 5.66 -1.66 17.42
N GLN A 146 6.43 -0.59 17.36
CA GLN A 146 7.16 -0.03 18.50
C GLN A 146 6.73 1.41 18.75
N PRO A 147 5.54 1.64 19.34
CA PRO A 147 5.07 2.98 19.67
C PRO A 147 6.03 3.68 20.63
N GLN A 148 6.27 4.98 20.44
CA GLN A 148 7.27 5.73 21.19
C GLN A 148 6.72 7.06 21.71
N ASN A 149 7.14 7.43 22.94
CA ASN A 149 7.01 8.79 23.43
C ASN A 149 8.26 9.58 23.02
N ARG A 150 8.07 10.78 22.47
CA ARG A 150 9.16 11.67 22.04
C ARG A 150 8.82 13.12 22.33
N ASP A 151 9.80 13.90 22.72
CA ASP A 151 9.65 15.36 22.76
C ASP A 151 9.81 15.92 21.34
N PHE A 152 8.71 16.47 20.77
CA PHE A 152 8.75 17.02 19.41
C PHE A 152 9.45 18.37 19.32
N ASN A 153 9.80 19.00 20.46
CA ASN A 153 10.69 20.16 20.48
C ASN A 153 12.20 19.78 20.46
N ASP A 154 12.52 18.49 20.64
CA ASP A 154 13.87 18.00 20.42
C ASP A 154 14.17 18.00 18.92
N GLY A 155 15.16 18.77 18.50
CA GLY A 155 15.56 18.90 17.09
C GLY A 155 15.96 17.60 16.41
N GLN A 156 16.20 16.51 17.16
CA GLN A 156 16.51 15.19 16.61
C GLN A 156 15.28 14.33 16.36
N THR A 157 14.09 14.71 16.85
CA THR A 157 12.90 13.84 16.74
C THR A 157 12.49 13.59 15.31
N MET A 158 12.55 14.58 14.43
CA MET A 158 12.26 14.40 13.00
C MET A 158 13.22 13.40 12.36
N ASP A 159 14.51 13.49 12.66
CA ASP A 159 15.52 12.56 12.16
C ASP A 159 15.28 11.12 12.66
N VAL A 160 14.87 10.96 13.93
CA VAL A 160 14.51 9.65 14.50
C VAL A 160 13.30 9.05 13.77
N ILE A 161 12.31 9.86 13.43
CA ILE A 161 11.14 9.42 12.68
C ILE A 161 11.53 8.99 11.26
N ASN A 162 12.35 9.76 10.56
CA ASN A 162 12.84 9.44 9.22
C ASN A 162 13.76 8.21 9.23
N GLN A 163 14.63 8.10 10.24
CA GLN A 163 15.47 6.91 10.39
C GLN A 163 14.65 5.64 10.64
N TRP A 164 13.58 5.74 11.44
CA TRP A 164 12.66 4.62 11.64
C TRP A 164 12.06 4.12 10.30
N ALA A 165 11.61 5.03 9.45
CA ALA A 165 11.07 4.65 8.13
C ALA A 165 12.13 3.98 7.24
N SER A 166 13.36 4.52 7.23
CA SER A 166 14.48 3.97 6.48
C SER A 166 14.84 2.56 6.94
N ASP A 167 14.95 2.35 8.25
CA ASP A 167 15.32 1.05 8.84
C ASP A 167 14.30 -0.05 8.54
N HIS A 168 13.01 0.32 8.49
CA HIS A 168 11.92 -0.64 8.25
C HIS A 168 11.58 -0.86 6.76
N THR A 169 12.22 -0.13 5.85
CA THR A 169 12.01 -0.26 4.41
C THR A 169 13.30 -0.58 3.63
N GLU A 170 14.29 -1.18 4.27
CA GLU A 170 15.62 -1.48 3.67
C GLU A 170 16.27 -0.23 3.01
N GLY A 171 16.07 0.95 3.58
CA GLY A 171 16.57 2.24 3.07
C GLY A 171 15.82 2.79 1.85
N MET A 172 14.72 2.17 1.45
CA MET A 172 13.93 2.60 0.29
C MET A 172 13.14 3.89 0.54
N ILE A 173 12.70 4.11 1.78
CA ILE A 173 12.02 5.34 2.21
C ILE A 173 12.96 6.03 3.20
N GLN A 174 13.58 7.13 2.78
CA GLN A 174 14.58 7.85 3.59
C GLN A 174 14.00 9.04 4.35
N GLU A 175 12.88 9.58 3.85
CA GLU A 175 12.26 10.78 4.41
C GLU A 175 10.73 10.63 4.36
N VAL A 176 10.09 10.73 5.52
CA VAL A 176 8.62 10.76 5.68
C VAL A 176 8.15 12.12 6.17
N LEU A 177 9.01 12.85 6.86
CA LEU A 177 8.77 14.20 7.37
C LEU A 177 9.95 15.10 7.04
N ASN A 178 9.65 16.34 6.69
CA ASN A 178 10.60 17.43 6.47
C ASN A 178 10.22 18.66 7.32
N GLU A 179 11.03 19.72 7.24
CA GLU A 179 10.79 20.94 8.02
C GLU A 179 9.42 21.58 7.76
N GLU A 180 8.83 21.39 6.58
CA GLU A 180 7.52 21.95 6.23
C GLU A 180 6.35 21.12 6.78
N SER A 181 6.54 19.80 6.90
CA SER A 181 5.50 18.85 7.33
C SER A 181 5.59 18.48 8.81
N PHE A 182 6.73 18.74 9.48
CA PHE A 182 6.91 18.47 10.89
C PHE A 182 6.36 19.62 11.75
N ASP A 183 5.36 19.30 12.59
CA ASP A 183 4.80 20.24 13.57
C ASP A 183 5.21 19.85 14.99
N PRO A 184 6.06 20.64 15.68
CA PRO A 184 6.47 20.36 17.06
C PRO A 184 5.32 20.45 18.07
N PHE A 185 4.17 21.03 17.69
CA PHE A 185 2.96 21.10 18.52
C PHE A 185 1.95 20.00 18.21
N ALA A 186 2.24 19.11 17.27
CA ALA A 186 1.41 17.94 17.02
C ALA A 186 1.31 17.05 18.27
N VAL A 187 0.15 16.45 18.48
CA VAL A 187 -0.08 15.48 19.58
C VAL A 187 0.56 14.14 19.27
N SER A 188 0.45 13.71 18.01
CA SER A 188 0.95 12.40 17.58
C SER A 188 1.22 12.37 16.07
N TYR A 189 2.09 11.45 15.67
CA TYR A 189 2.31 11.03 14.28
C TYR A 189 2.05 9.53 14.16
N LEU A 190 0.98 9.14 13.49
CA LEU A 190 0.74 7.76 13.08
C LEU A 190 1.38 7.53 11.71
N LEU A 191 2.39 6.69 11.68
CA LEU A 191 3.23 6.45 10.51
C LEU A 191 3.06 5.03 10.02
N ASN A 192 2.89 4.93 8.72
CA ASN A 192 2.81 3.70 8.00
C ASN A 192 3.80 3.75 6.84
N ALA A 193 4.82 2.89 6.88
CA ALA A 193 5.82 2.76 5.85
C ALA A 193 5.75 1.35 5.25
N ILE A 194 5.67 1.27 3.93
CA ILE A 194 5.58 -0.01 3.25
C ILE A 194 6.46 -0.06 2.01
N TYR A 195 7.12 -1.19 1.87
CA TYR A 195 7.97 -1.52 0.76
C TYR A 195 7.70 -2.95 0.29
N PHE A 196 7.52 -3.12 -1.01
CA PHE A 196 7.38 -4.43 -1.63
C PHE A 196 8.57 -4.75 -2.52
N LYS A 197 9.12 -5.95 -2.33
CA LYS A 197 10.19 -6.52 -3.14
C LYS A 197 9.77 -7.91 -3.58
N GLY A 198 9.70 -8.14 -4.89
CA GLY A 198 9.37 -9.46 -5.46
C GLY A 198 10.03 -9.63 -6.81
N GLU A 199 10.68 -10.78 -7.02
CA GLU A 199 11.21 -11.16 -8.32
C GLU A 199 10.08 -11.76 -9.17
N TRP A 200 10.03 -11.43 -10.48
CA TRP A 200 9.09 -12.13 -11.36
C TRP A 200 9.37 -13.63 -11.38
N ALA A 201 8.34 -14.45 -11.36
CA ALA A 201 8.48 -15.88 -11.60
C ALA A 201 9.14 -16.16 -12.96
N ALA A 202 8.90 -15.28 -13.94
CA ALA A 202 9.50 -15.31 -15.27
C ALA A 202 9.95 -13.90 -15.68
N PRO A 203 11.21 -13.50 -15.38
CA PRO A 203 11.74 -12.17 -15.66
C PRO A 203 11.72 -11.77 -17.14
N PHE A 204 11.73 -10.47 -17.41
CA PHE A 204 11.93 -9.93 -18.76
C PHE A 204 13.43 -9.92 -19.09
N ASP A 205 13.74 -10.03 -20.38
CA ASP A 205 15.11 -9.83 -20.88
C ASP A 205 15.36 -8.32 -21.10
N VAL A 206 16.35 -7.79 -20.40
CA VAL A 206 16.76 -6.37 -20.51
C VAL A 206 17.06 -5.98 -21.97
N ALA A 207 17.58 -6.89 -22.80
CA ALA A 207 17.86 -6.65 -24.20
C ALA A 207 16.58 -6.34 -25.03
N ASN A 208 15.42 -6.76 -24.56
CA ASN A 208 14.13 -6.54 -25.20
C ASN A 208 13.42 -5.27 -24.70
N THR A 209 13.97 -4.56 -23.70
CA THR A 209 13.44 -3.27 -23.24
C THR A 209 13.84 -2.16 -24.24
N LYS A 210 12.84 -1.44 -24.75
CA LYS A 210 13.03 -0.33 -25.71
C LYS A 210 12.19 0.85 -25.33
N ASP A 211 12.65 2.05 -25.66
CA ASP A 211 11.85 3.26 -25.48
C ASP A 211 10.69 3.29 -26.47
N GLU A 212 9.46 3.26 -25.97
CA GLU A 212 8.23 3.34 -26.77
C GLU A 212 7.32 4.46 -26.24
N ALA A 213 6.51 5.06 -27.12
CA ALA A 213 5.55 6.10 -26.75
C ALA A 213 4.49 5.54 -25.78
N PHE A 214 4.16 6.34 -24.77
CA PHE A 214 3.14 5.99 -23.76
C PHE A 214 2.01 7.02 -23.76
N GLY A 215 0.79 6.58 -24.01
CA GLY A 215 -0.42 7.43 -24.00
C GLY A 215 -0.38 8.62 -24.94
N GLY A 216 0.42 8.55 -26.02
CA GLY A 216 0.66 9.67 -26.93
C GLY A 216 1.64 10.73 -26.39
N GLY A 217 2.23 10.50 -25.22
CA GLY A 217 3.22 11.35 -24.54
C GLY A 217 4.67 10.89 -24.80
N PRO A 218 5.59 11.30 -23.89
CA PRO A 218 7.00 10.91 -23.97
C PRO A 218 7.21 9.41 -23.97
N ALA A 219 8.33 8.97 -24.58
CA ALA A 219 8.73 7.57 -24.55
C ALA A 219 9.13 7.12 -23.14
N VAL A 220 8.78 5.88 -22.83
CA VAL A 220 9.15 5.20 -21.60
C VAL A 220 9.88 3.89 -21.91
N PRO A 221 10.76 3.39 -21.03
CA PRO A 221 11.37 2.08 -21.19
C PRO A 221 10.27 1.00 -21.14
N MET A 222 9.95 0.39 -22.27
CA MET A 222 8.93 -0.64 -22.43
C MET A 222 9.60 -2.01 -22.46
N MET A 223 9.41 -2.79 -21.41
CA MET A 223 9.83 -4.18 -21.33
C MET A 223 8.93 -5.02 -22.24
N HIS A 224 9.49 -6.00 -22.95
CA HIS A 224 8.76 -6.83 -23.87
C HIS A 224 9.11 -8.30 -23.70
N LYS A 225 8.09 -9.15 -23.62
CA LYS A 225 8.22 -10.59 -23.52
C LYS A 225 6.98 -11.30 -24.06
N PRO A 226 7.13 -12.24 -25.00
CA PRO A 226 6.09 -13.21 -25.27
C PRO A 226 6.00 -14.17 -24.09
N TYR A 227 4.82 -14.29 -23.51
CA TYR A 227 4.51 -15.24 -22.45
C TYR A 227 3.67 -16.39 -22.99
N SER A 228 4.04 -17.63 -22.64
CA SER A 228 3.16 -18.78 -22.75
C SER A 228 2.51 -19.03 -21.39
N ASP A 229 1.26 -19.51 -21.41
CA ASP A 229 0.52 -19.94 -20.22
C ASP A 229 0.32 -18.86 -19.14
N ILE A 230 0.12 -17.59 -19.53
CA ILE A 230 -0.20 -16.53 -18.60
C ILE A 230 -1.72 -16.41 -18.39
N LEU A 231 -2.13 -16.08 -17.17
CA LEU A 231 -3.53 -15.80 -16.85
C LEU A 231 -3.98 -14.48 -17.47
N TYR A 232 -4.89 -14.56 -18.44
CA TYR A 232 -5.41 -13.43 -19.19
C TYR A 232 -6.93 -13.44 -19.27
N ARG A 233 -7.53 -12.28 -19.32
CA ARG A 233 -8.95 -12.05 -19.65
C ARG A 233 -9.13 -10.68 -20.28
N GLU A 234 -10.17 -10.54 -21.09
CA GLU A 234 -10.62 -9.27 -21.62
C GLU A 234 -12.15 -9.19 -21.65
N ASN A 235 -12.65 -7.98 -21.63
CA ASN A 235 -14.06 -7.62 -21.82
C ASN A 235 -14.13 -6.26 -22.51
N ASP A 236 -15.33 -5.66 -22.58
CA ASP A 236 -15.53 -4.34 -23.21
C ASP A 236 -14.95 -3.17 -22.41
N LEU A 237 -14.54 -3.39 -21.15
CA LEU A 237 -14.03 -2.36 -20.26
C LEU A 237 -12.52 -2.39 -20.15
N TYR A 238 -11.91 -3.57 -20.02
CA TYR A 238 -10.47 -3.73 -19.80
C TYR A 238 -9.93 -5.05 -20.36
N GLN A 239 -8.60 -5.10 -20.50
CA GLN A 239 -7.79 -6.32 -20.54
C GLN A 239 -7.12 -6.50 -19.18
N VAL A 240 -6.93 -7.73 -18.73
CA VAL A 240 -6.21 -8.03 -17.50
C VAL A 240 -5.25 -9.18 -17.69
N VAL A 241 -4.02 -9.03 -17.17
CA VAL A 241 -3.01 -10.09 -17.04
C VAL A 241 -2.65 -10.26 -15.57
N THR A 242 -2.22 -11.47 -15.20
CA THR A 242 -1.70 -11.77 -13.86
C THR A 242 -0.26 -12.23 -13.98
N LEU A 243 0.66 -11.46 -13.40
CA LEU A 243 2.09 -11.73 -13.39
C LEU A 243 2.49 -12.27 -12.01
N PRO A 244 2.89 -13.55 -11.89
CA PRO A 244 3.31 -14.11 -10.60
C PRO A 244 4.71 -13.62 -10.22
N TYR A 245 4.91 -13.41 -8.91
CA TYR A 245 6.21 -13.23 -8.29
C TYR A 245 6.72 -14.56 -7.71
N GLY A 246 8.04 -14.75 -7.72
CA GLY A 246 8.74 -15.86 -7.09
C GLY A 246 8.09 -17.22 -7.35
N ASN A 247 7.59 -17.82 -6.29
CA ASN A 247 6.89 -19.12 -6.35
C ASN A 247 5.39 -18.99 -6.69
N GLY A 248 4.85 -17.79 -6.90
CA GLY A 248 3.45 -17.55 -7.22
C GLY A 248 2.55 -17.23 -6.02
N ALA A 249 3.09 -17.19 -4.79
CA ALA A 249 2.32 -16.78 -3.61
C ALA A 249 1.85 -15.33 -3.68
N TYR A 250 2.57 -14.50 -4.40
CA TYR A 250 2.20 -13.13 -4.73
C TYR A 250 2.06 -12.94 -6.23
N ASN A 251 1.18 -12.06 -6.64
CA ASN A 251 1.03 -11.69 -8.04
C ASN A 251 0.67 -10.21 -8.22
N MET A 252 1.02 -9.70 -9.40
CA MET A 252 0.55 -8.41 -9.87
C MET A 252 -0.52 -8.62 -10.95
N ARG A 253 -1.71 -8.11 -10.74
CA ARG A 253 -2.75 -7.98 -11.76
C ARG A 253 -2.73 -6.59 -12.37
N ILE A 254 -2.66 -6.54 -13.69
CA ILE A 254 -2.61 -5.28 -14.44
C ILE A 254 -3.90 -5.17 -15.24
N PHE A 255 -4.71 -4.16 -14.94
CA PHE A 255 -5.95 -3.83 -15.64
C PHE A 255 -5.68 -2.68 -16.61
N LEU A 256 -5.67 -2.99 -17.89
CA LEU A 256 -5.47 -2.02 -18.96
C LEU A 256 -6.84 -1.63 -19.53
N PRO A 257 -7.32 -0.38 -19.30
CA PRO A 257 -8.59 0.07 -19.85
C PRO A 257 -8.62 -0.07 -21.39
N ARG A 258 -9.76 -0.45 -21.95
CA ARG A 258 -9.93 -0.47 -23.42
C ARG A 258 -9.79 0.92 -24.01
N GLU A 259 -9.57 0.99 -25.30
CA GLU A 259 -9.56 2.27 -26.01
C GLU A 259 -10.87 3.05 -25.78
N GLY A 260 -10.75 4.32 -25.41
CA GLY A 260 -11.88 5.16 -25.01
C GLY A 260 -12.43 4.93 -23.60
N LYS A 261 -11.81 4.02 -22.82
CA LYS A 261 -12.07 3.82 -21.38
C LYS A 261 -10.93 4.38 -20.53
N THR A 262 -11.24 4.65 -19.28
CA THR A 262 -10.31 5.24 -18.30
C THR A 262 -10.08 4.31 -17.11
N ILE A 263 -9.04 4.61 -16.30
CA ILE A 263 -8.86 3.95 -15.00
C ILE A 263 -10.07 4.17 -14.09
N SER A 264 -10.73 5.34 -14.16
CA SER A 264 -11.95 5.59 -13.39
C SER A 264 -13.07 4.62 -13.75
N ASP A 265 -13.31 4.38 -15.04
CA ASP A 265 -14.33 3.42 -15.47
C ASP A 265 -14.06 2.02 -14.93
N VAL A 266 -12.78 1.61 -14.88
CA VAL A 266 -12.38 0.31 -14.33
C VAL A 266 -12.59 0.28 -12.82
N LEU A 267 -12.18 1.33 -12.09
CA LEU A 267 -12.34 1.42 -10.63
C LEU A 267 -13.82 1.48 -10.22
N ASP A 268 -14.68 2.13 -11.00
CA ASP A 268 -16.13 2.19 -10.72
C ASP A 268 -16.79 0.81 -10.82
N TYR A 269 -16.21 -0.08 -11.63
CA TYR A 269 -16.68 -1.46 -11.77
C TYR A 269 -16.12 -2.39 -10.70
N LEU A 270 -14.84 -2.23 -10.30
CA LEU A 270 -14.15 -3.14 -9.38
C LEU A 270 -14.54 -2.88 -7.91
N ASN A 271 -14.65 -3.96 -7.16
CA ASN A 271 -14.88 -3.96 -5.72
C ASN A 271 -14.22 -5.19 -5.06
N GLY A 272 -14.35 -5.34 -3.74
CA GLY A 272 -13.72 -6.42 -2.97
C GLY A 272 -14.09 -7.84 -3.40
N THR A 273 -15.23 -8.02 -4.05
CA THR A 273 -15.71 -9.34 -4.48
C THR A 273 -15.44 -9.67 -5.96
N ASN A 274 -15.39 -8.66 -6.84
CA ASN A 274 -15.31 -8.89 -8.29
C ASN A 274 -13.95 -8.61 -8.92
N TRP A 275 -12.99 -8.06 -8.19
CA TRP A 275 -11.67 -7.72 -8.72
C TRP A 275 -10.83 -8.95 -9.09
N GLN A 276 -11.03 -10.07 -8.39
CA GLN A 276 -10.39 -11.35 -8.70
C GLN A 276 -11.14 -12.06 -9.85
N VAL A 277 -11.11 -11.44 -11.03
CA VAL A 277 -11.78 -12.01 -12.20
C VAL A 277 -11.17 -13.35 -12.58
N GLN A 278 -12.02 -14.30 -12.95
CA GLN A 278 -11.57 -15.58 -13.47
C GLN A 278 -10.88 -15.38 -14.82
N CYS A 279 -9.60 -15.71 -14.91
CA CYS A 279 -8.80 -15.66 -16.12
C CYS A 279 -8.61 -17.05 -16.70
N SER A 280 -8.31 -17.13 -18.00
CA SER A 280 -7.89 -18.36 -18.67
C SER A 280 -6.42 -18.26 -19.02
N THR A 281 -5.75 -19.39 -19.07
CA THR A 281 -4.37 -19.49 -19.54
C THR A 281 -4.30 -19.25 -21.05
N CYS A 282 -3.46 -18.30 -21.46
CA CYS A 282 -3.31 -17.86 -22.85
C CYS A 282 -1.85 -17.56 -23.16
N ASP A 283 -1.49 -17.56 -24.45
CA ASP A 283 -0.25 -16.97 -24.94
C ASP A 283 -0.45 -15.48 -25.17
N VAL A 284 0.42 -14.66 -24.62
CA VAL A 284 0.29 -13.20 -24.63
C VAL A 284 1.59 -12.55 -25.04
N ASP A 285 1.54 -11.69 -26.08
CA ASP A 285 2.60 -10.73 -26.35
C ASP A 285 2.49 -9.57 -25.38
N LEU A 286 3.36 -9.58 -24.34
CA LEU A 286 3.29 -8.66 -23.22
C LEU A 286 4.29 -7.52 -23.37
N LYS A 287 3.77 -6.30 -23.31
CA LYS A 287 4.56 -5.07 -23.14
C LYS A 287 4.12 -4.36 -21.85
N LEU A 288 5.11 -4.04 -21.00
CA LEU A 288 4.90 -3.38 -19.70
C LEU A 288 6.00 -2.34 -19.48
N PRO A 289 5.68 -1.08 -19.14
CA PRO A 289 6.69 -0.10 -18.84
C PRO A 289 7.48 -0.44 -17.57
N ARG A 290 8.79 -0.16 -17.58
CA ARG A 290 9.59 -0.07 -16.37
C ARG A 290 9.30 1.26 -15.70
N PHE A 291 8.96 1.25 -14.40
CA PHE A 291 8.60 2.47 -13.68
C PHE A 291 8.94 2.40 -12.18
N GLU A 292 8.99 3.56 -11.57
CA GLU A 292 9.06 3.74 -10.13
C GLU A 292 8.00 4.75 -9.72
N THR A 293 7.24 4.42 -8.67
CA THR A 293 6.23 5.29 -8.09
C THR A 293 6.47 5.38 -6.59
N GLU A 294 6.56 6.60 -6.10
CA GLU A 294 6.69 6.90 -4.67
C GLU A 294 5.77 8.07 -4.35
N ASN A 295 5.00 7.94 -3.29
CA ASN A 295 4.16 9.04 -2.83
C ASN A 295 3.93 9.00 -1.32
N THR A 296 3.83 10.18 -0.74
CA THR A 296 3.41 10.41 0.65
C THR A 296 2.00 10.97 0.63
N ILE A 297 1.11 10.32 1.36
CA ILE A 297 -0.31 10.67 1.40
C ILE A 297 -0.70 11.00 2.83
N GLY A 298 -1.24 12.22 3.06
CA GLY A 298 -1.95 12.56 4.28
C GLY A 298 -3.32 11.89 4.29
N LEU A 299 -3.63 11.16 5.35
CA LEU A 299 -4.80 10.28 5.39
C LEU A 299 -5.98 10.82 6.22
N MET A 300 -5.82 11.88 7.01
CA MET A 300 -6.85 12.33 7.94
C MET A 300 -8.17 12.70 7.26
N ASP A 301 -8.12 13.55 6.21
CA ASP A 301 -9.30 13.98 5.47
C ASP A 301 -9.97 12.81 4.72
N VAL A 302 -9.14 11.93 4.16
CA VAL A 302 -9.59 10.75 3.44
C VAL A 302 -10.30 9.78 4.39
N MET A 303 -9.72 9.51 5.55
CA MET A 303 -10.29 8.60 6.55
C MET A 303 -11.55 9.20 7.18
N SER A 304 -11.58 10.52 7.39
CA SER A 304 -12.81 11.23 7.83
C SER A 304 -13.93 11.07 6.79
N THR A 305 -13.61 11.19 5.50
CA THR A 305 -14.56 11.00 4.39
C THR A 305 -15.05 9.55 4.30
N LEU A 306 -14.17 8.58 4.58
CA LEU A 306 -14.50 7.15 4.59
C LEU A 306 -15.34 6.73 5.81
N GLY A 307 -15.46 7.58 6.84
CA GLY A 307 -16.42 7.38 7.92
C GLY A 307 -15.85 7.30 9.32
N MET A 308 -14.60 7.80 9.56
CA MET A 308 -14.02 7.86 10.91
C MET A 308 -13.58 9.27 11.33
N PRO A 309 -14.46 10.29 11.26
CA PRO A 309 -14.09 11.67 11.58
C PRO A 309 -13.75 11.88 13.05
N THR A 310 -14.36 11.13 13.98
CA THR A 310 -14.18 11.35 15.43
C THR A 310 -12.75 11.11 15.88
N ALA A 311 -12.02 10.18 15.25
CA ALA A 311 -10.62 9.89 15.61
C ALA A 311 -9.70 11.13 15.46
N PHE A 312 -10.07 12.08 14.59
CA PHE A 312 -9.31 13.29 14.27
C PHE A 312 -9.87 14.56 14.90
N ASP A 313 -11.00 14.48 15.63
CA ASP A 313 -11.63 15.63 16.29
C ASP A 313 -11.14 15.73 17.75
N PRO A 314 -10.47 16.84 18.14
CA PRO A 314 -9.94 17.01 19.49
C PRO A 314 -11.02 17.01 20.59
N ASN A 315 -12.29 17.22 20.25
CA ASN A 315 -13.40 17.28 21.20
C ASN A 315 -14.24 15.98 21.26
N GLN A 316 -14.09 15.09 20.29
CA GLN A 316 -14.92 13.89 20.13
C GLN A 316 -14.11 12.60 20.18
N ALA A 317 -12.80 12.65 19.98
CA ALA A 317 -11.95 11.46 19.96
C ALA A 317 -11.97 10.73 21.32
N GLU A 318 -12.24 9.43 21.29
CA GLU A 318 -12.31 8.54 22.45
C GLU A 318 -11.17 7.51 22.40
N PHE A 319 -10.03 7.88 23.01
CA PHE A 319 -8.83 7.03 23.10
C PHE A 319 -8.42 6.77 24.56
N PRO A 320 -9.30 6.21 25.42
CA PRO A 320 -9.03 6.07 26.85
C PRO A 320 -7.95 5.03 27.18
N TYR A 321 -7.63 4.13 26.25
CA TYR A 321 -6.64 3.07 26.45
C TYR A 321 -5.33 3.33 25.69
N PHE A 322 -5.25 4.43 24.95
CA PHE A 322 -4.10 4.80 24.13
C PHE A 322 -3.09 5.65 24.91
N CYS A 323 -3.55 6.70 25.57
CA CYS A 323 -2.71 7.70 26.21
C CYS A 323 -3.21 8.01 27.62
N ASN A 324 -2.34 8.61 28.46
CA ASN A 324 -2.63 9.04 29.82
C ASN A 324 -3.61 10.22 29.95
N SER A 325 -3.87 10.89 28.83
CA SER A 325 -4.72 12.07 28.74
C SER A 325 -5.61 11.97 27.51
N PRO A 326 -6.76 12.67 27.44
CA PRO A 326 -7.54 12.76 26.22
C PRO A 326 -6.69 13.24 25.05
N VAL A 327 -6.72 12.50 23.95
CA VAL A 327 -5.93 12.75 22.75
C VAL A 327 -6.77 12.46 21.51
N TYR A 328 -6.33 13.01 20.40
CA TYR A 328 -6.81 12.71 19.05
C TYR A 328 -5.63 12.44 18.13
N ILE A 329 -5.87 11.86 16.98
CA ILE A 329 -4.83 11.66 15.97
C ILE A 329 -4.67 12.95 15.17
N SER A 330 -3.59 13.67 15.44
CA SER A 330 -3.33 14.98 14.80
C SER A 330 -2.64 14.88 13.45
N ASN A 331 -1.97 13.75 13.17
CA ASN A 331 -1.33 13.49 11.88
C ASN A 331 -1.33 12.00 11.57
N MET A 332 -1.66 11.65 10.33
CA MET A 332 -1.63 10.29 9.80
C MET A 332 -1.15 10.32 8.36
N PHE A 333 -0.06 9.58 8.09
CA PHE A 333 0.56 9.49 6.77
C PHE A 333 0.83 8.06 6.36
N GLN A 334 0.73 7.80 5.06
CA GLN A 334 1.35 6.64 4.44
C GLN A 334 2.41 7.08 3.45
N VAL A 335 3.58 6.45 3.52
CA VAL A 335 4.57 6.50 2.45
C VAL A 335 4.62 5.13 1.78
N ALA A 336 4.33 5.11 0.50
CA ALA A 336 4.34 3.89 -0.30
C ALA A 336 5.27 4.07 -1.50
N LYS A 337 6.09 3.04 -1.74
CA LYS A 337 7.03 3.01 -2.86
C LYS A 337 7.00 1.67 -3.55
N ILE A 338 6.95 1.71 -4.87
CA ILE A 338 7.10 0.55 -5.74
C ILE A 338 8.08 0.88 -6.86
N LYS A 339 8.98 -0.06 -7.13
CA LYS A 339 9.87 0.00 -8.27
C LYS A 339 9.69 -1.30 -9.06
N LEU A 340 9.35 -1.17 -10.32
CA LEU A 340 9.11 -2.29 -11.22
C LEU A 340 10.10 -2.23 -12.37
N ASP A 341 10.86 -3.32 -12.56
CA ASP A 341 11.83 -3.50 -13.62
C ASP A 341 11.77 -4.91 -14.22
N GLU A 342 12.72 -5.26 -15.07
CA GLU A 342 12.77 -6.52 -15.81
C GLU A 342 12.87 -7.76 -14.91
N GLN A 343 13.42 -7.61 -13.72
CA GLN A 343 13.59 -8.71 -12.76
C GLN A 343 12.40 -8.87 -11.83
N GLY A 344 11.57 -7.85 -11.73
CA GLY A 344 10.44 -7.82 -10.82
C GLY A 344 10.33 -6.47 -10.13
N THR A 345 9.96 -6.53 -8.88
CA THR A 345 10.03 -5.38 -7.98
C THR A 345 11.30 -5.58 -7.14
N VAL A 346 12.46 -5.11 -7.67
CA VAL A 346 13.88 -5.25 -7.20
C VAL A 346 14.51 -6.65 -7.27
N ALA A 347 15.65 -6.78 -7.93
CA ALA A 347 16.17 -7.90 -8.69
C ALA A 347 17.06 -8.97 -8.02
N ALA A 348 16.99 -10.21 -8.53
CA ALA A 348 18.06 -11.21 -8.69
C ALA A 348 17.65 -12.32 -9.71
N ALA A 349 18.61 -12.96 -10.39
CA ALA A 349 18.37 -13.80 -11.56
C ALA A 349 17.75 -15.18 -11.30
N VAL A 350 16.85 -15.65 -12.17
CA VAL A 350 16.19 -16.98 -12.11
C VAL A 350 16.15 -17.69 -13.47
N THR A 351 16.19 -19.02 -13.41
CA THR A 351 16.13 -19.96 -14.55
C THR A 351 14.69 -20.34 -14.85
N VAL A 352 14.28 -20.23 -16.12
CA VAL A 352 12.95 -20.56 -16.62
C VAL A 352 12.85 -22.06 -16.94
N ILE A 353 11.73 -22.71 -16.58
CA ILE A 353 11.36 -24.08 -17.02
C ILE A 353 10.23 -23.92 -18.03
N GLU A 354 10.44 -24.40 -19.26
CA GLU A 354 9.41 -24.47 -20.30
C GLU A 354 8.65 -25.79 -20.20
N GLU A 355 7.32 -25.74 -20.05
CA GLU A 355 6.42 -26.86 -20.28
C GLU A 355 5.55 -26.60 -21.51
N THR A 356 5.45 -27.58 -22.41
CA THR A 356 4.67 -27.52 -23.65
C THR A 356 3.31 -28.20 -23.48
N ALA A 357 2.22 -27.44 -23.63
CA ALA A 357 0.86 -27.96 -23.68
C ALA A 357 0.37 -28.09 -25.14
N SER A 358 -0.37 -29.17 -25.44
CA SER A 358 -0.91 -29.47 -26.77
C SER A 358 -2.33 -28.93 -26.94
N GLY A 359 -2.45 -27.79 -27.60
CA GLY A 359 -3.67 -27.16 -28.07
C GLY A 359 -3.29 -25.96 -28.94
N MET A 360 -4.14 -25.49 -29.88
CA MET A 360 -3.85 -24.21 -30.54
C MET A 360 -3.97 -23.12 -29.49
N PRO A 361 -2.88 -22.46 -29.07
CA PRO A 361 -2.90 -21.41 -28.07
C PRO A 361 -3.67 -20.21 -28.64
N LYS A 362 -4.55 -19.61 -27.81
CA LYS A 362 -5.12 -18.30 -28.13
C LYS A 362 -4.05 -17.26 -27.84
N TYR A 363 -3.62 -16.57 -28.89
CA TYR A 363 -2.59 -15.54 -28.83
C TYR A 363 -3.25 -14.15 -28.70
N PHE A 364 -2.84 -13.37 -27.72
CA PHE A 364 -3.37 -12.04 -27.45
C PHE A 364 -2.24 -11.01 -27.31
N ASP A 365 -2.52 -9.76 -27.65
CA ASP A 365 -1.65 -8.63 -27.38
C ASP A 365 -2.08 -7.93 -26.11
N PHE A 366 -1.16 -7.79 -25.15
CA PHE A 366 -1.33 -6.98 -23.96
C PHE A 366 -0.22 -5.93 -23.93
N HIS A 367 -0.45 -4.78 -24.55
CA HIS A 367 0.50 -3.69 -24.62
C HIS A 367 0.08 -2.57 -23.67
N ALA A 368 0.68 -2.50 -22.48
CA ALA A 368 0.42 -1.47 -21.49
C ALA A 368 1.09 -0.14 -21.89
N ASN A 369 0.68 0.39 -23.02
CA ASN A 369 1.19 1.62 -23.63
C ASN A 369 0.33 2.88 -23.36
N ARG A 370 -0.58 2.80 -22.40
CA ARG A 370 -1.48 3.86 -21.93
C ARG A 370 -1.77 3.68 -20.45
N PRO A 371 -2.37 4.65 -19.75
CA PRO A 371 -2.64 4.57 -18.31
C PRO A 371 -3.35 3.27 -17.90
N PHE A 372 -2.85 2.63 -16.86
CA PHE A 372 -3.37 1.38 -16.33
C PHE A 372 -3.41 1.35 -14.79
N LEU A 373 -4.28 0.49 -14.26
CA LEU A 373 -4.38 0.15 -12.84
C LEU A 373 -3.58 -1.14 -12.59
N TYR A 374 -2.90 -1.23 -11.46
CA TYR A 374 -2.27 -2.48 -11.01
C TYR A 374 -2.60 -2.79 -9.55
N ILE A 375 -2.66 -4.06 -9.23
CA ILE A 375 -2.94 -4.58 -7.88
C ILE A 375 -1.92 -5.67 -7.57
N ILE A 376 -1.22 -5.54 -6.46
CA ILE A 376 -0.38 -6.62 -5.90
C ILE A 376 -1.16 -7.26 -4.76
N SER A 377 -1.32 -8.58 -4.84
CA SER A 377 -2.09 -9.35 -3.87
C SER A 377 -1.39 -10.64 -3.49
N GLU A 378 -1.72 -11.15 -2.33
CA GLU A 378 -1.39 -12.50 -1.93
C GLU A 378 -2.43 -13.48 -2.53
N GLN A 379 -1.96 -14.61 -3.05
CA GLN A 379 -2.75 -15.50 -3.92
C GLN A 379 -3.81 -16.29 -3.17
N SER A 380 -3.49 -16.83 -1.99
CA SER A 380 -4.37 -17.76 -1.27
C SER A 380 -5.56 -17.06 -0.61
N THR A 381 -5.34 -15.87 -0.05
CA THR A 381 -6.38 -15.07 0.61
C THR A 381 -7.06 -14.07 -0.31
N GLY A 382 -6.37 -13.62 -1.35
CA GLY A 382 -6.79 -12.49 -2.16
C GLY A 382 -6.65 -11.13 -1.47
N ALA A 383 -5.87 -11.02 -0.40
CA ALA A 383 -5.64 -9.74 0.27
C ALA A 383 -4.86 -8.79 -0.63
N ILE A 384 -5.35 -7.57 -0.79
CA ILE A 384 -4.71 -6.52 -1.59
C ILE A 384 -3.63 -5.84 -0.75
N PHE A 385 -2.38 -6.09 -1.10
CA PHE A 385 -1.22 -5.45 -0.49
C PHE A 385 -0.97 -4.06 -1.05
N PHE A 386 -1.06 -3.90 -2.37
CA PHE A 386 -0.92 -2.62 -3.06
C PHE A 386 -1.97 -2.47 -4.14
N ILE A 387 -2.41 -1.24 -4.31
CA ILE A 387 -3.19 -0.79 -5.45
C ILE A 387 -2.59 0.51 -5.96
N GLY A 388 -2.37 0.60 -7.27
CA GLY A 388 -1.74 1.77 -7.87
C GLY A 388 -2.14 1.96 -9.32
N GLN A 389 -1.85 3.14 -9.83
CA GLN A 389 -1.97 3.48 -11.24
C GLN A 389 -0.65 3.97 -11.81
N TYR A 390 -0.40 3.65 -13.06
CA TYR A 390 0.68 4.23 -13.84
C TYR A 390 0.11 5.05 -15.00
N THR A 391 0.48 6.33 -15.07
CA THR A 391 -0.07 7.28 -16.05
C THR A 391 0.99 7.84 -17.00
N GLY A 392 2.24 7.32 -16.89
CA GLY A 392 3.40 7.75 -17.68
C GLY A 392 4.44 8.48 -16.86
N GLY A 393 5.65 8.64 -17.41
CA GLY A 393 6.80 9.22 -16.72
C GLY A 393 7.71 8.16 -16.09
N ILE A 394 9.01 8.45 -15.97
CA ILE A 394 10.01 7.51 -15.42
C ILE A 394 10.12 7.62 -13.90
N LYS A 395 9.76 8.77 -13.33
CA LYS A 395 9.73 9.03 -11.89
C LYS A 395 8.38 9.64 -11.52
N ALA A 396 7.78 9.14 -10.46
CA ALA A 396 6.74 9.88 -9.78
C ALA A 396 7.30 11.25 -9.40
N GLN A 397 6.58 12.31 -9.73
CA GLN A 397 6.84 13.58 -9.10
C GLN A 397 6.54 13.39 -7.61
N PHE A 398 7.43 13.84 -6.74
CA PHE A 398 7.10 14.04 -5.34
C PHE A 398 5.82 14.86 -5.29
N ASN A 399 4.69 14.24 -5.09
CA ASN A 399 3.50 14.93 -4.71
C ASN A 399 3.69 15.25 -3.24
N SER A 400 4.40 16.36 -2.99
CA SER A 400 4.29 17.06 -1.71
C SER A 400 2.82 17.10 -1.37
N ILE A 401 2.49 16.81 -0.11
CA ILE A 401 1.17 16.83 0.52
C ILE A 401 0.28 17.82 -0.24
N THR A 402 -0.45 17.33 -1.24
CA THR A 402 -1.50 18.13 -1.85
C THR A 402 -2.66 17.95 -0.89
N ALA A 403 -2.68 18.81 0.14
CA ALA A 403 -3.93 19.13 0.78
C ALA A 403 -4.92 19.38 -0.37
N ILE A 404 -5.99 18.62 -0.43
CA ILE A 404 -7.14 18.94 -1.27
C ILE A 404 -7.39 20.42 -0.97
N GLN A 405 -7.16 21.29 -1.95
CA GLN A 405 -7.64 22.67 -1.84
C GLN A 405 -9.17 22.57 -1.83
N GLN A 406 -9.71 22.25 -0.67
CA GLN A 406 -11.05 22.72 -0.35
C GLN A 406 -10.96 24.23 -0.44
N ASP A 407 -11.87 24.82 -1.20
CA ASP A 407 -12.20 26.26 -1.05
C ASP A 407 -12.30 26.53 0.46
N GLN A 408 -11.20 26.98 1.05
CA GLN A 408 -11.19 27.32 2.47
C GLN A 408 -12.25 28.39 2.63
N PRO A 409 -13.24 28.18 3.47
CA PRO A 409 -14.13 29.27 3.83
C PRO A 409 -13.21 30.38 4.30
N LYS A 410 -13.27 31.55 3.65
CA LYS A 410 -12.40 32.71 3.91
C LYS A 410 -12.13 32.80 5.40
N ALA A 411 -10.86 32.59 5.79
CA ALA A 411 -10.44 32.48 7.17
C ALA A 411 -11.11 33.56 8.01
N ALA A 412 -11.85 33.14 9.04
CA ALA A 412 -12.60 34.05 9.86
C ALA A 412 -11.64 35.06 10.56
N LEU A 413 -11.93 36.32 10.42
CA LEU A 413 -11.16 37.41 11.00
C LEU A 413 -11.79 37.80 12.33
N TYR A 414 -10.99 38.03 13.34
CA TYR A 414 -11.46 38.46 14.66
C TYR A 414 -10.67 39.71 15.12
N ASN A 415 -11.30 40.59 15.85
CA ASN A 415 -10.60 41.63 16.59
C ASN A 415 -9.96 41.02 17.86
N LEU A 416 -9.20 41.85 18.58
CA LEU A 416 -8.54 41.40 19.84
C LEU A 416 -9.51 41.05 20.97
N SER A 417 -10.77 41.44 20.87
CA SER A 417 -11.84 41.12 21.81
C SER A 417 -12.60 39.84 21.40
N GLY A 418 -12.17 39.13 20.35
CA GLY A 418 -12.80 37.88 19.90
C GLY A 418 -14.05 38.05 19.03
N GLN A 419 -14.40 39.26 18.63
CA GLN A 419 -15.54 39.53 17.74
C GLN A 419 -15.12 39.27 16.27
N ARG A 420 -15.96 38.58 15.52
CA ARG A 420 -15.74 38.28 14.11
C ARG A 420 -15.83 39.57 13.28
N LEU A 421 -14.88 39.71 12.37
CA LEU A 421 -14.80 40.81 11.43
C LEU A 421 -15.17 40.36 10.02
N ASP A 422 -15.97 41.15 9.29
CA ASP A 422 -16.33 40.82 7.89
C ASP A 422 -15.18 41.14 6.93
N LYS A 423 -14.26 42.03 7.29
CA LYS A 423 -13.08 42.43 6.51
C LYS A 423 -11.92 42.74 7.44
N ALA A 424 -10.69 42.53 6.96
CA ALA A 424 -9.49 42.94 7.68
C ALA A 424 -9.47 44.47 7.82
N PRO A 425 -9.16 44.99 9.02
CA PRO A 425 -9.06 46.45 9.22
C PRO A 425 -7.97 47.05 8.32
N VAL A 426 -8.15 48.31 7.90
CA VAL A 426 -7.17 49.01 7.05
C VAL A 426 -5.87 49.23 7.81
N HIS A 427 -5.97 49.50 9.12
CA HIS A 427 -4.84 49.62 10.05
C HIS A 427 -5.23 49.01 11.38
N GLY A 428 -4.27 48.32 12.04
CA GLY A 428 -4.43 47.78 13.38
C GLY A 428 -4.21 46.27 13.47
N LEU A 429 -4.37 45.76 14.71
CA LEU A 429 -4.18 44.33 15.02
C LEU A 429 -5.49 43.55 14.88
N TYR A 430 -5.42 42.42 14.18
CA TYR A 430 -6.53 41.46 14.10
C TYR A 430 -5.99 40.03 14.18
N ILE A 431 -6.86 39.05 14.38
CA ILE A 431 -6.54 37.63 14.47
C ILE A 431 -7.09 36.95 13.22
N GLN A 432 -6.23 36.21 12.53
CA GLN A 432 -6.59 35.33 11.40
C GLN A 432 -5.85 34.00 11.56
N ASN A 433 -6.54 32.89 11.47
CA ASN A 433 -5.98 31.56 11.69
C ASN A 433 -5.20 31.45 13.03
N GLY A 434 -5.75 32.02 14.10
CA GLY A 434 -5.11 32.00 15.42
C GLY A 434 -3.88 32.90 15.58
N LYS A 435 -3.42 33.55 14.50
CA LYS A 435 -2.24 34.46 14.53
C LYS A 435 -2.66 35.93 14.60
N LYS A 436 -1.93 36.71 15.41
CA LYS A 436 -2.09 38.18 15.46
C LYS A 436 -1.39 38.78 14.24
N ILE A 437 -2.12 39.53 13.45
CA ILE A 437 -1.61 40.22 12.26
C ILE A 437 -1.77 41.74 12.48
N LEU A 438 -0.69 42.48 12.27
CA LEU A 438 -0.69 43.95 12.23
C LEU A 438 -0.72 44.38 10.77
N LYS A 439 -1.64 45.29 10.44
CA LYS A 439 -1.76 45.87 9.11
C LYS A 439 -1.63 47.40 9.17
#